data_6d484bd140014683f347999a77f0c62d
#
_entry.id   6d484bd140014683f347999a77f0c62d
#
_cell.length_a   1.000
_cell.length_b   1.000
_cell.length_c   1.000
_cell.angle_alpha   90.00
_cell.angle_beta   90.00
_cell.angle_gamma   90.00
#
_symmetry.space_group_name_H-M   'P 1'
#
loop_
_entity.id
_entity.type
_entity.pdbx_description
1 polymer ?
#
loop_
_entity_poly.entity_id
_entity_poly.type
_entity_poly.pdbx_seq_one_letter_code
_entity_poly.pdbx_strand_id
1 'polypeptide(L)'
;AKAPRSAAASAPNEAVVSLDFNPHFPNVFLAAYEGGSVAMYSTASSLASRRWDGVTAARVVTARWSPARPSAFFVLDDECCVHAYDLLSDDASRSVKSERFGKREKITSLKLAKLGDQAWDAPGQCLASMAYDDGRTDVHVVSRELSSITAREMDQLRLLLLV
;
A
#
# COMPACT_ATOMS: atom_id res chain seq x y z
N ALA A 1 22.08 -7.17 -27.39
CA ALA A 1 21.27 -7.99 -26.48
C ALA A 1 20.02 -7.18 -26.13
N LYS A 2 18.85 -7.71 -26.54
CA LYS A 2 17.55 -7.05 -26.38
C LYS A 2 17.06 -7.36 -24.97
N ALA A 3 16.81 -6.32 -24.17
CA ALA A 3 16.23 -6.48 -22.84
C ALA A 3 14.87 -7.21 -22.94
N PRO A 4 14.52 -8.12 -22.02
CA PRO A 4 13.23 -8.76 -22.02
C PRO A 4 12.15 -7.71 -21.80
N ARG A 5 11.22 -7.58 -22.74
CA ARG A 5 9.98 -6.83 -22.53
C ARG A 5 9.23 -7.54 -21.39
N SER A 6 9.05 -6.84 -20.28
CA SER A 6 8.12 -7.26 -19.25
C SER A 6 6.77 -7.50 -19.92
N ALA A 7 6.32 -8.74 -19.91
CA ALA A 7 5.00 -9.09 -20.39
C ALA A 7 4.00 -8.32 -19.51
N ALA A 8 3.16 -7.50 -20.15
CA ALA A 8 2.03 -6.86 -19.46
C ALA A 8 1.16 -7.99 -18.91
N ALA A 9 1.22 -8.19 -17.59
CA ALA A 9 0.48 -9.23 -16.93
C ALA A 9 -1.02 -8.92 -17.07
N SER A 10 -1.76 -9.80 -17.72
CA SER A 10 -3.23 -9.77 -17.69
C SER A 10 -3.70 -9.77 -16.24
N ALA A 11 -4.80 -9.08 -15.97
CA ALA A 11 -5.42 -9.14 -14.65
C ALA A 11 -5.61 -10.61 -14.24
N PRO A 12 -5.32 -10.96 -12.97
CA PRO A 12 -5.53 -12.31 -12.50
C PRO A 12 -7.02 -12.63 -12.59
N ASN A 13 -7.34 -13.89 -12.86
CA ASN A 13 -8.73 -14.37 -12.78
C ASN A 13 -9.12 -14.61 -11.29
N GLU A 14 -8.94 -13.58 -10.47
CA GLU A 14 -9.13 -13.57 -9.03
C GLU A 14 -10.04 -12.42 -8.64
N ALA A 15 -10.78 -12.59 -7.55
CA ALA A 15 -11.65 -11.55 -7.04
C ALA A 15 -10.85 -10.34 -6.53
N VAL A 16 -11.25 -9.14 -6.91
CA VAL A 16 -10.75 -7.89 -6.34
C VAL A 16 -11.44 -7.68 -4.99
N VAL A 17 -10.65 -7.60 -3.91
CA VAL A 17 -11.15 -7.43 -2.54
C VAL A 17 -11.05 -6.00 -2.04
N SER A 18 -10.17 -5.19 -2.64
CA SER A 18 -9.97 -3.79 -2.23
C SER A 18 -9.48 -2.94 -3.38
N LEU A 19 -9.98 -1.70 -3.43
CA LEU A 19 -9.50 -0.63 -4.29
C LEU A 19 -9.18 0.58 -3.42
N ASP A 20 -8.06 1.27 -3.70
CA ASP A 20 -7.67 2.48 -2.98
C ASP A 20 -6.90 3.43 -3.90
N PHE A 21 -7.39 4.67 -4.03
CA PHE A 21 -6.70 5.71 -4.80
C PHE A 21 -5.58 6.33 -4.00
N ASN A 22 -4.47 6.64 -4.68
CA ASN A 22 -3.38 7.37 -4.06
C ASN A 22 -3.83 8.79 -3.72
N PRO A 23 -3.75 9.24 -2.45
CA PRO A 23 -4.23 10.56 -2.05
C PRO A 23 -3.42 11.73 -2.64
N HIS A 24 -2.21 11.46 -3.13
CA HIS A 24 -1.32 12.46 -3.72
C HIS A 24 -1.31 12.42 -5.26
N PHE A 25 -1.69 11.29 -5.85
CA PHE A 25 -1.78 11.05 -7.30
C PHE A 25 -3.13 10.41 -7.63
N PRO A 26 -4.21 11.20 -7.77
CA PRO A 26 -5.58 10.68 -7.86
C PRO A 26 -5.87 9.87 -9.13
N ASN A 27 -4.96 9.87 -10.09
CA ASN A 27 -5.01 9.01 -11.28
C ASN A 27 -4.33 7.64 -11.07
N VAL A 28 -3.77 7.36 -9.88
CA VAL A 28 -3.12 6.09 -9.54
C VAL A 28 -3.91 5.40 -8.43
N PHE A 29 -4.15 4.10 -8.58
CA PHE A 29 -4.84 3.32 -7.57
C PHE A 29 -4.25 1.91 -7.43
N LEU A 30 -4.46 1.30 -6.27
CA LEU A 30 -4.18 -0.10 -5.99
C LEU A 30 -5.44 -0.93 -6.15
N ALA A 31 -5.29 -2.13 -6.70
CA ALA A 31 -6.25 -3.21 -6.63
C ALA A 31 -5.60 -4.38 -5.89
N ALA A 32 -6.23 -4.83 -4.82
CA ALA A 32 -5.81 -6.00 -4.08
C ALA A 32 -6.69 -7.19 -4.45
N TYR A 33 -6.07 -8.35 -4.62
CA TYR A 33 -6.71 -9.57 -5.06
C TYR A 33 -6.71 -10.61 -3.95
N GLU A 34 -7.75 -11.40 -3.92
CA GLU A 34 -7.98 -12.41 -2.86
C GLU A 34 -6.81 -13.40 -2.71
N GLY A 35 -6.19 -13.79 -3.82
CA GLY A 35 -5.11 -14.79 -3.86
C GLY A 35 -3.74 -14.29 -3.41
N GLY A 36 -3.64 -13.11 -2.76
CA GLY A 36 -2.37 -12.64 -2.18
C GLY A 36 -1.56 -11.75 -3.12
N SER A 37 -2.16 -11.19 -4.15
CA SER A 37 -1.49 -10.24 -5.05
C SER A 37 -2.06 -8.83 -4.94
N VAL A 38 -1.24 -7.84 -5.30
CA VAL A 38 -1.63 -6.43 -5.40
C VAL A 38 -1.12 -5.88 -6.72
N ALA A 39 -1.91 -5.05 -7.39
CA ALA A 39 -1.49 -4.37 -8.60
C ALA A 39 -1.79 -2.87 -8.52
N MET A 40 -0.89 -2.09 -9.11
CA MET A 40 -1.04 -0.65 -9.27
C MET A 40 -1.45 -0.33 -10.70
N TYR A 41 -2.45 0.52 -10.82
CA TYR A 41 -3.02 0.97 -12.10
C TYR A 41 -2.97 2.49 -12.19
N SER A 42 -2.98 2.96 -13.43
CA SER A 42 -3.33 4.35 -13.76
C SER A 42 -4.72 4.37 -14.39
N THR A 43 -5.50 5.42 -14.12
CA THR A 43 -6.81 5.64 -14.77
C THR A 43 -6.72 5.81 -16.29
N ALA A 44 -5.53 6.08 -16.82
CA ALA A 44 -5.26 6.21 -18.24
C ALA A 44 -4.99 4.86 -18.94
N SER A 45 -4.88 3.75 -18.21
CA SER A 45 -4.50 2.45 -18.77
C SER A 45 -5.29 1.32 -18.13
N SER A 46 -5.71 0.35 -18.94
CA SER A 46 -6.31 -0.90 -18.47
C SER A 46 -5.27 -1.94 -18.03
N LEU A 47 -3.98 -1.68 -18.28
CA LEU A 47 -2.90 -2.56 -17.86
C LEU A 47 -2.30 -2.11 -16.55
N ALA A 48 -1.95 -3.05 -15.69
CA ALA A 48 -1.24 -2.76 -14.46
C ALA A 48 0.13 -2.12 -14.75
N SER A 49 0.39 -0.98 -14.13
CA SER A 49 1.70 -0.32 -14.19
C SER A 49 2.75 -1.12 -13.42
N ARG A 50 2.32 -1.75 -12.33
CA ARG A 50 3.15 -2.60 -11.48
C ARG A 50 2.31 -3.67 -10.79
N ARG A 51 2.93 -4.82 -10.49
CA ARG A 51 2.27 -5.91 -9.79
C ARG A 51 3.23 -6.51 -8.74
N TRP A 52 2.68 -6.87 -7.61
CA TRP A 52 3.32 -7.62 -6.54
C TRP A 52 2.57 -8.94 -6.39
N ASP A 53 3.21 -10.03 -6.81
CA ASP A 53 2.69 -11.38 -6.65
C ASP A 53 3.23 -11.98 -5.36
N GLY A 54 2.38 -12.70 -4.63
CA GLY A 54 2.79 -13.34 -3.39
C GLY A 54 3.17 -12.34 -2.29
N VAL A 55 2.44 -11.23 -2.18
CA VAL A 55 2.57 -10.26 -1.07
C VAL A 55 2.47 -10.97 0.27
N THR A 56 1.59 -11.93 0.35
CA THR A 56 1.39 -12.84 1.47
C THR A 56 0.99 -14.22 0.95
N ALA A 57 1.26 -15.28 1.74
CA ALA A 57 0.74 -16.62 1.48
C ALA A 57 -0.72 -16.77 1.92
N ALA A 58 -1.22 -15.84 2.72
CA ALA A 58 -2.58 -15.74 3.20
C ALA A 58 -3.46 -14.94 2.22
N ARG A 59 -4.76 -14.81 2.50
CA ARG A 59 -5.67 -14.01 1.68
C ARG A 59 -5.51 -12.53 2.01
N VAL A 60 -5.47 -11.67 1.01
CA VAL A 60 -5.49 -10.24 1.23
C VAL A 60 -6.89 -9.80 1.67
N VAL A 61 -6.94 -8.99 2.72
CA VAL A 61 -8.16 -8.34 3.22
C VAL A 61 -8.30 -6.95 2.62
N THR A 62 -7.23 -6.16 2.61
CA THR A 62 -7.23 -4.81 2.03
C THR A 62 -5.83 -4.31 1.72
N ALA A 63 -5.71 -3.40 0.75
CA ALA A 63 -4.53 -2.60 0.52
C ALA A 63 -4.89 -1.11 0.63
N ARG A 64 -4.01 -0.31 1.26
CA ARG A 64 -4.23 1.12 1.53
C ARG A 64 -2.99 1.93 1.28
N TRP A 65 -3.12 3.04 0.55
CA TRP A 65 -2.07 4.04 0.44
C TRP A 65 -1.87 4.78 1.76
N SER A 66 -0.61 5.14 2.04
CA SER A 66 -0.31 6.06 3.12
C SER A 66 -0.79 7.47 2.77
N PRO A 67 -1.60 8.13 3.62
CA PRO A 67 -1.97 9.51 3.40
C PRO A 67 -0.85 10.50 3.75
N ALA A 68 0.18 10.03 4.43
CA ALA A 68 1.30 10.85 4.88
C ALA A 68 2.52 10.73 3.95
N ARG A 69 2.74 9.56 3.32
CA ARG A 69 3.87 9.32 2.42
C ARG A 69 3.38 8.73 1.09
N PRO A 70 3.52 9.47 -0.04
CA PRO A 70 2.94 9.10 -1.32
C PRO A 70 3.52 7.82 -1.95
N SER A 71 4.75 7.43 -1.58
CA SER A 71 5.39 6.20 -2.07
C SER A 71 4.99 4.94 -1.30
N ALA A 72 4.40 5.10 -0.10
CA ALA A 72 4.15 3.99 0.80
C ALA A 72 2.71 3.48 0.72
N PHE A 73 2.54 2.16 0.79
CA PHE A 73 1.24 1.52 0.97
C PHE A 73 1.34 0.31 1.90
N PHE A 74 0.19 -0.11 2.41
CA PHE A 74 0.08 -1.18 3.39
C PHE A 74 -0.92 -2.22 2.92
N VAL A 75 -0.60 -3.47 3.13
CA VAL A 75 -1.46 -4.62 2.81
C VAL A 75 -1.75 -5.39 4.08
N LEU A 76 -3.03 -5.58 4.38
CA LEU A 76 -3.50 -6.42 5.48
C LEU A 76 -3.93 -7.77 4.91
N ASP A 77 -3.50 -8.85 5.54
CA ASP A 77 -3.94 -10.21 5.24
C ASP A 77 -4.87 -10.78 6.33
N ASP A 78 -5.47 -11.94 6.05
CA ASP A 78 -6.40 -12.61 6.96
C ASP A 78 -5.72 -13.38 8.11
N GLU A 79 -4.38 -13.41 8.13
CA GLU A 79 -3.57 -13.82 9.27
C GLU A 79 -3.21 -12.66 10.20
N CYS A 80 -3.81 -11.48 9.98
CA CYS A 80 -3.58 -10.25 10.74
C CYS A 80 -2.16 -9.70 10.63
N CYS A 81 -1.47 -9.99 9.53
CA CYS A 81 -0.21 -9.36 9.20
C CYS A 81 -0.44 -8.12 8.34
N VAL A 82 0.26 -7.04 8.69
CA VAL A 82 0.33 -5.82 7.89
C VAL A 82 1.71 -5.77 7.24
N HIS A 83 1.71 -5.73 5.92
CA HIS A 83 2.91 -5.64 5.10
C HIS A 83 3.02 -4.22 4.56
N ALA A 84 4.12 -3.53 4.87
CA ALA A 84 4.40 -2.18 4.38
C ALA A 84 5.30 -2.25 3.15
N TYR A 85 4.96 -1.50 2.13
CA TYR A 85 5.68 -1.35 0.87
C TYR A 85 6.08 0.10 0.65
N ASP A 86 7.22 0.30 0.00
CA ASP A 86 7.69 1.60 -0.44
C ASP A 86 8.15 1.50 -1.90
N LEU A 87 7.51 2.27 -2.79
CA LEU A 87 7.83 2.31 -4.21
C LEU A 87 9.25 2.79 -4.51
N LEU A 88 9.86 3.53 -3.60
CA LEU A 88 11.19 4.12 -3.73
C LEU A 88 12.26 3.35 -2.95
N SER A 89 11.92 2.21 -2.34
CA SER A 89 12.92 1.33 -1.73
C SER A 89 13.83 0.68 -2.77
N ASP A 90 15.02 0.25 -2.37
CA ASP A 90 16.00 -0.43 -3.23
C ASP A 90 15.41 -1.70 -3.86
N ASP A 91 14.57 -2.44 -3.12
CA ASP A 91 13.78 -3.55 -3.64
C ASP A 91 12.29 -3.30 -3.42
N ALA A 92 11.71 -2.47 -4.28
CA ALA A 92 10.29 -2.15 -4.22
C ALA A 92 9.36 -3.34 -4.61
N SER A 93 9.91 -4.51 -4.90
CA SER A 93 9.14 -5.75 -5.11
C SER A 93 8.78 -6.46 -3.80
N ARG A 94 9.46 -6.11 -2.70
CA ARG A 94 9.28 -6.70 -1.38
C ARG A 94 8.74 -5.72 -0.36
N SER A 95 8.09 -6.24 0.67
CA SER A 95 7.72 -5.43 1.82
C SER A 95 8.97 -4.95 2.57
N VAL A 96 9.00 -3.67 2.90
CA VAL A 96 10.08 -3.08 3.73
C VAL A 96 9.91 -3.46 5.20
N LYS A 97 8.69 -3.75 5.62
CA LYS A 97 8.34 -4.20 6.96
C LYS A 97 7.09 -5.07 6.93
N SER A 98 7.07 -6.12 7.75
CA SER A 98 5.87 -6.92 8.00
C SER A 98 5.72 -7.12 9.50
N GLU A 99 4.51 -6.92 10.01
CA GLU A 99 4.21 -7.02 11.43
C GLU A 99 2.86 -7.67 11.64
N ARG A 100 2.79 -8.62 12.57
CA ARG A 100 1.54 -9.31 12.94
C ARG A 100 0.89 -8.61 14.11
N PHE A 101 -0.39 -8.27 13.93
CA PHE A 101 -1.25 -7.68 14.95
C PHE A 101 -2.33 -8.70 15.32
N GLY A 102 -2.78 -8.67 16.56
CA GLY A 102 -3.77 -9.66 17.04
C GLY A 102 -3.12 -11.03 17.34
N LYS A 103 -3.70 -11.73 18.30
CA LYS A 103 -3.23 -13.06 18.73
C LYS A 103 -4.23 -14.16 18.38
N ARG A 104 -5.54 -13.88 18.50
CA ARG A 104 -6.65 -14.79 18.24
C ARG A 104 -7.76 -14.13 17.43
N GLU A 105 -7.89 -12.81 17.56
CA GLU A 105 -8.91 -11.99 16.93
C GLU A 105 -8.49 -11.66 15.50
N LYS A 106 -9.44 -11.58 14.58
CA LYS A 106 -9.21 -11.19 13.21
C LYS A 106 -9.35 -9.69 13.03
N ILE A 107 -8.44 -9.08 12.28
CA ILE A 107 -8.58 -7.70 11.86
C ILE A 107 -9.54 -7.66 10.66
N THR A 108 -10.64 -6.95 10.83
CA THR A 108 -11.70 -6.82 9.82
C THR A 108 -11.57 -5.58 8.97
N SER A 109 -10.84 -4.57 9.47
CA SER A 109 -10.64 -3.30 8.76
C SER A 109 -9.32 -2.64 9.14
N LEU A 110 -8.65 -2.05 8.15
CA LEU A 110 -7.48 -1.17 8.30
C LEU A 110 -7.80 0.16 7.66
N LYS A 111 -7.61 1.25 8.40
CA LYS A 111 -7.69 2.63 7.91
C LYS A 111 -6.44 3.38 8.30
N LEU A 112 -6.01 4.27 7.41
CA LEU A 112 -4.86 5.14 7.62
C LEU A 112 -5.34 6.60 7.63
N ALA A 113 -4.76 7.40 8.52
CA ALA A 113 -5.03 8.82 8.61
C ALA A 113 -3.74 9.60 8.82
N LYS A 114 -3.65 10.78 8.18
CA LYS A 114 -2.58 11.75 8.46
C LYS A 114 -3.02 12.61 9.63
N LEU A 115 -2.18 12.74 10.64
CA LEU A 115 -2.43 13.60 11.78
C LEU A 115 -1.80 14.97 11.51
N GLY A 116 -2.65 16.03 11.55
CA GLY A 116 -2.25 17.43 11.43
C GLY A 116 -2.12 17.93 10.00
N ASP A 117 -2.92 18.96 9.68
CA ASP A 117 -2.89 19.68 8.39
C ASP A 117 -2.11 21.00 8.46
N GLN A 118 -1.42 21.25 9.57
CA GLN A 118 -0.76 22.54 9.78
C GLN A 118 0.74 22.43 9.57
N ALA A 119 1.15 22.89 8.41
CA ALA A 119 2.49 23.05 7.89
C ALA A 119 3.05 21.84 7.13
N TRP A 120 3.41 22.08 5.90
CA TRP A 120 4.15 21.18 5.01
C TRP A 120 5.50 20.74 5.59
N ASP A 121 5.95 21.40 6.66
CA ASP A 121 7.24 21.19 7.34
C ASP A 121 7.15 20.39 8.64
N ALA A 122 5.96 20.11 9.14
CA ALA A 122 5.83 19.20 10.28
C ALA A 122 5.95 17.76 9.79
N PRO A 123 6.81 16.92 10.41
CA PRO A 123 6.88 15.51 10.05
C PRO A 123 5.49 14.90 10.27
N GLY A 124 4.79 14.63 9.15
CA GLY A 124 3.44 14.10 9.19
C GLY A 124 3.43 12.78 9.96
N GLN A 125 2.65 12.73 11.02
CA GLN A 125 2.37 11.46 11.67
C GLN A 125 1.26 10.76 10.90
N CYS A 126 1.47 9.49 10.59
CA CYS A 126 0.45 8.61 10.07
C CYS A 126 -0.04 7.69 11.18
N LEU A 127 -1.36 7.62 11.32
CA LEU A 127 -2.02 6.69 12.23
C LEU A 127 -2.61 5.53 11.42
N ALA A 128 -2.47 4.32 11.96
CA ALA A 128 -3.15 3.13 11.48
C ALA A 128 -4.19 2.71 12.51
N SER A 129 -5.45 2.70 12.15
CA SER A 129 -6.53 2.18 12.99
C SER A 129 -6.98 0.82 12.47
N MET A 130 -7.13 -0.12 13.38
CA MET A 130 -7.53 -1.50 13.11
C MET A 130 -8.79 -1.83 13.89
N ALA A 131 -9.77 -2.42 13.22
CA ALA A 131 -10.97 -2.95 13.84
C ALA A 131 -10.89 -4.48 13.85
N TYR A 132 -11.34 -5.08 14.94
CA TYR A 132 -11.30 -6.52 15.17
C TYR A 132 -12.71 -7.13 15.20
N ASP A 133 -12.81 -8.42 14.97
CA ASP A 133 -14.05 -9.16 14.95
C ASP A 133 -14.71 -9.32 16.35
N ASP A 134 -13.95 -9.05 17.42
CA ASP A 134 -14.44 -8.99 18.79
C ASP A 134 -15.03 -7.62 19.21
N GLY A 135 -15.06 -6.65 18.27
CA GLY A 135 -15.55 -5.28 18.49
C GLY A 135 -14.49 -4.30 19.02
N ARG A 136 -13.27 -4.75 19.28
CA ARG A 136 -12.15 -3.89 19.69
C ARG A 136 -11.63 -3.07 18.50
N THR A 137 -11.06 -1.90 18.83
CA THR A 137 -10.31 -1.07 17.89
C THR A 137 -8.99 -0.65 18.52
N ASP A 138 -7.92 -0.74 17.76
CA ASP A 138 -6.60 -0.25 18.15
C ASP A 138 -6.15 0.87 17.20
N VAL A 139 -5.33 1.80 17.72
CA VAL A 139 -4.70 2.86 16.92
C VAL A 139 -3.20 2.81 17.15
N HIS A 140 -2.46 2.71 16.08
CA HIS A 140 -1.00 2.63 16.07
C HIS A 140 -0.40 3.84 15.34
N VAL A 141 0.74 4.31 15.80
CA VAL A 141 1.54 5.31 15.10
C VAL A 141 2.44 4.59 14.09
N VAL A 142 2.33 4.95 12.83
CA VAL A 142 3.21 4.43 11.77
C VAL A 142 4.60 5.03 11.94
N SER A 143 5.64 4.23 11.74
CA SER A 143 7.03 4.66 11.88
C SER A 143 7.33 5.85 10.95
N ARG A 144 8.28 6.71 11.34
CA ARG A 144 8.68 7.89 10.57
C ARG A 144 9.16 7.53 9.15
N GLU A 145 9.84 6.43 9.00
CA GLU A 145 10.33 5.95 7.71
C GLU A 145 9.21 5.72 6.68
N LEU A 146 8.00 5.36 7.15
CA LEU A 146 6.83 5.09 6.33
C LEU A 146 5.78 6.22 6.34
N SER A 147 6.05 7.31 7.06
CA SER A 147 5.13 8.43 7.21
C SER A 147 5.72 9.80 6.88
N SER A 148 7.04 9.91 6.69
CA SER A 148 7.69 11.19 6.38
C SER A 148 8.06 11.27 4.89
N ILE A 149 7.71 12.38 4.25
CA ILE A 149 8.06 12.68 2.86
C ILE A 149 9.50 13.19 2.81
N THR A 150 10.29 12.71 1.87
CA THR A 150 11.61 13.26 1.57
C THR A 150 11.53 14.37 0.51
N ALA A 151 12.48 15.32 0.52
CA ALA A 151 12.43 16.50 -0.34
C ALA A 151 12.33 16.23 -1.86
N ARG A 152 12.80 15.05 -2.32
CA ARG A 152 12.78 14.66 -3.74
C ARG A 152 11.75 13.57 -4.08
N GLU A 153 11.03 13.09 -3.10
CA GLU A 153 10.13 11.94 -3.24
C GLU A 153 9.04 12.18 -4.28
N MET A 154 8.42 13.37 -4.26
CA MET A 154 7.37 13.72 -5.21
C MET A 154 7.87 13.74 -6.66
N ASP A 155 9.07 14.25 -6.90
CA ASP A 155 9.65 14.31 -8.26
C ASP A 155 10.06 12.91 -8.72
N GLN A 156 10.62 12.09 -7.84
CA GLN A 156 10.95 10.69 -8.15
C GLN A 156 9.69 9.89 -8.47
N LEU A 157 8.61 10.08 -7.72
CA LEU A 157 7.34 9.40 -7.98
C LEU A 157 6.69 9.86 -9.28
N ARG A 158 6.72 11.16 -9.60
CA ARG A 158 6.24 11.64 -10.90
C ARG A 158 6.96 10.96 -12.05
N LEU A 159 8.28 10.80 -11.97
CA LEU A 159 9.07 10.09 -12.99
C LEU A 159 8.72 8.59 -13.02
N LEU A 160 8.57 7.96 -11.86
CA LEU A 160 8.23 6.53 -11.75
C LEU A 160 6.84 6.22 -12.28
N LEU A 161 5.87 7.07 -11.98
CA LEU A 161 4.46 6.88 -12.31
C LEU A 161 4.11 7.42 -13.72
N LEU A 162 5.02 8.15 -14.37
CA LEU A 162 4.81 8.84 -15.65
C LEU A 162 3.55 9.72 -15.67
N VAL A 163 3.36 10.49 -14.58
CA VAL A 163 2.18 11.33 -14.34
C VAL A 163 2.55 12.80 -14.39
#